data_d9bab933ecd8cd5dd4377a42aed628d7
#
_entry.id   d9bab933ecd8cd5dd4377a42aed628d7
#
_cell.length_a   1.000
_cell.length_b   1.000
_cell.length_c   1.000
_cell.angle_alpha   90.00
_cell.angle_beta   90.00
_cell.angle_gamma   90.00
#
_symmetry.space_group_name_H-M   'P 1'
#
loop_
_entity.id
_entity.type
_entity.pdbx_description
1 polymer ?
#
loop_
_entity_poly.entity_id
_entity_poly.type
_entity_poly.pdbx_seq_one_letter_code
_entity_poly.pdbx_strand_id
1 'polypeptide(L)'
;MKKKKAILLVGAFVFTVAFSGCGKNKEATEAANESVESEDPEGKAKNSDDAEKEKKEEAKETAAADKKVGVFLPSSADDPRWSADGETLQNTLEDDGYDAEIFWADEDSDTQVSQIQSILDDEELSALVIAPADAYSLNDVLEQVYEKSIPVISYDQLIMDTDKVNYYVTFNTRKAGKMVGDSIIKKMDLEKAREDKKTLTIEFLMGSPDDRDALFFYNGVMEKLQEYFDDGTLVCTSGKLTFDDTAVMRSGRNTAKNDMAEILSQNYTEGAPDIICTGADDLALGAVDALEDAGYVSGEDGWPMITGGGCEAEAVTAVIQGKIEDDLLFDNRVLANDCVTMVDAILKGEKPEISDYEQYDNGTKIVGTVTSDIQLIDADNYQMLVDDGYYEENEIMPEATATPTPTVTPEATVTEEPDIDENTTEAASASSEKEETEISGTPTPEETVTPTPSEKPEKDAAA
;
A
#
# COMPACT_ATOMS: atom_id res chain seq x y z
N MET A 1 53.45 4.40 -7.47
CA MET A 1 53.96 5.52 -8.31
C MET A 1 52.81 6.04 -9.18
N LYS A 2 52.61 7.37 -9.10
CA LYS A 2 51.81 8.26 -10.00
C LYS A 2 50.27 8.04 -10.10
N LYS A 3 49.58 8.85 -9.27
CA LYS A 3 48.19 9.26 -9.37
C LYS A 3 47.97 10.10 -10.64
N LYS A 4 46.94 9.80 -11.45
CA LYS A 4 46.43 10.73 -12.46
C LYS A 4 45.04 11.17 -12.03
N LYS A 5 44.87 12.47 -11.75
CA LYS A 5 43.60 13.15 -11.58
C LYS A 5 43.03 13.46 -12.97
N ALA A 6 41.79 13.09 -13.21
CA ALA A 6 41.02 13.58 -14.35
C ALA A 6 40.15 14.73 -13.88
N ILE A 7 40.26 15.87 -14.56
CA ILE A 7 39.50 17.09 -14.36
C ILE A 7 38.31 17.00 -15.33
N LEU A 8 37.08 17.07 -14.79
CA LEU A 8 35.87 17.15 -15.57
C LEU A 8 35.52 18.62 -15.80
N LEU A 9 35.50 19.04 -17.05
CA LEU A 9 35.11 20.38 -17.51
C LEU A 9 33.58 20.40 -17.69
N VAL A 10 32.89 21.25 -16.93
CA VAL A 10 31.48 21.54 -17.11
C VAL A 10 31.36 22.70 -18.10
N GLY A 11 30.82 22.42 -19.27
CA GLY A 11 30.51 23.42 -20.28
C GLY A 11 29.11 23.99 -20.07
N ALA A 12 29.01 25.25 -19.70
CA ALA A 12 27.78 26.01 -19.69
C ALA A 12 27.41 26.44 -21.12
N PHE A 13 26.25 26.02 -21.61
CA PHE A 13 25.67 26.53 -22.84
C PHE A 13 24.74 27.69 -22.49
N VAL A 14 25.14 28.91 -22.91
CA VAL A 14 24.30 30.10 -22.87
C VAL A 14 23.61 30.23 -24.22
N PHE A 15 22.29 30.10 -24.24
CA PHE A 15 21.47 30.44 -25.42
C PHE A 15 21.09 31.91 -25.36
N THR A 16 21.66 32.73 -26.24
CA THR A 16 21.24 34.13 -26.53
C THR A 16 20.24 34.08 -27.68
N VAL A 17 18.99 34.45 -27.39
CA VAL A 17 17.99 34.72 -28.43
C VAL A 17 17.99 36.23 -28.68
N ALA A 18 18.40 36.63 -29.88
CA ALA A 18 18.29 38.00 -30.36
C ALA A 18 16.92 38.23 -30.98
N PHE A 19 16.17 39.19 -30.47
CA PHE A 19 15.00 39.75 -31.13
C PHE A 19 15.38 41.08 -31.81
N SER A 20 15.35 41.08 -33.14
CA SER A 20 15.36 42.30 -33.98
C SER A 20 13.92 42.75 -34.20
N GLY A 21 13.65 43.99 -33.92
CA GLY A 21 12.39 44.66 -34.27
C GLY A 21 12.55 46.16 -34.31
N CYS A 22 12.52 46.70 -35.53
CA CYS A 22 12.74 48.09 -35.99
C CYS A 22 11.60 49.04 -35.63
N GLY A 23 11.90 50.33 -35.35
CA GLY A 23 10.95 51.38 -35.70
C GLY A 23 10.98 52.67 -34.91
N LYS A 24 11.86 53.60 -35.33
CA LYS A 24 11.73 55.10 -35.60
C LYS A 24 11.39 56.09 -34.48
N ASN A 25 12.41 56.93 -34.21
CA ASN A 25 12.50 58.44 -34.18
C ASN A 25 11.51 59.23 -33.33
N LYS A 26 12.00 60.19 -32.48
CA LYS A 26 12.69 61.50 -32.79
C LYS A 26 13.11 62.21 -31.49
N GLU A 27 14.34 62.78 -31.57
CA GLU A 27 14.87 64.09 -31.12
C GLU A 27 14.57 64.60 -29.71
N ALA A 28 15.57 64.61 -28.85
CA ALA A 28 16.62 65.64 -28.65
C ALA A 28 16.14 66.88 -27.84
N THR A 29 16.75 67.08 -26.68
CA THR A 29 17.52 68.31 -26.36
C THR A 29 18.27 68.11 -25.01
N GLU A 30 19.52 68.62 -25.06
CA GLU A 30 20.47 68.77 -23.97
C GLU A 30 20.04 69.85 -22.97
N ALA A 31 20.50 69.68 -21.68
CA ALA A 31 21.36 70.63 -20.97
C ALA A 31 21.51 70.28 -19.53
N ALA A 32 22.69 69.88 -19.17
CA ALA A 32 23.71 70.49 -18.29
C ALA A 32 23.33 70.87 -16.87
N ASN A 33 24.07 70.19 -15.99
CA ASN A 33 24.92 70.71 -14.88
C ASN A 33 24.26 71.11 -13.56
N GLU A 34 24.60 70.51 -12.44
CA GLU A 34 25.62 70.81 -11.46
C GLU A 34 25.46 70.02 -10.18
N SER A 35 26.60 69.64 -9.66
CA SER A 35 26.84 68.96 -8.42
C SER A 35 26.46 69.75 -7.16
N VAL A 36 25.92 69.05 -6.11
CA VAL A 36 26.25 69.34 -4.70
C VAL A 36 26.19 68.07 -3.89
N GLU A 37 27.27 67.72 -3.23
CA GLU A 37 27.39 66.76 -2.13
C GLU A 37 26.58 67.17 -0.91
N SER A 38 25.92 66.24 -0.23
CA SER A 38 25.93 66.13 1.22
C SER A 38 25.12 64.93 1.73
N GLU A 39 25.84 64.10 2.47
CA GLU A 39 25.51 63.37 3.70
C GLU A 39 24.31 62.41 3.72
N ASP A 40 24.69 61.13 3.95
CA ASP A 40 23.93 59.99 4.43
C ASP A 40 23.11 60.33 5.70
N PRO A 41 21.88 59.72 5.84
CA PRO A 41 21.75 58.73 6.86
C PRO A 41 21.01 57.49 6.41
N GLU A 42 21.49 56.33 6.92
CA GLU A 42 20.92 55.01 6.84
C GLU A 42 19.41 54.96 7.06
N GLY A 43 18.67 54.54 6.01
CA GLY A 43 17.30 54.08 6.08
C GLY A 43 17.15 52.91 5.14
N LYS A 44 17.11 51.69 5.71
CA LYS A 44 16.81 50.46 4.96
C LYS A 44 15.49 50.65 4.21
N ALA A 45 15.55 50.86 2.92
CA ALA A 45 14.40 50.69 2.04
C ALA A 45 14.13 49.17 1.92
N LYS A 46 13.01 48.69 2.50
CA LYS A 46 12.45 47.41 2.14
C LYS A 46 12.17 47.40 0.65
N ASN A 47 12.67 46.39 -0.05
CA ASN A 47 12.49 46.24 -1.49
C ASN A 47 10.98 46.18 -1.80
N SER A 48 10.52 46.89 -2.79
CA SER A 48 9.12 46.89 -3.25
C SER A 48 8.67 45.50 -3.71
N ASP A 49 9.60 44.65 -4.11
CA ASP A 49 9.35 43.26 -4.56
C ASP A 49 9.00 42.31 -3.39
N ASP A 50 9.61 42.53 -2.20
CA ASP A 50 9.30 41.73 -1.01
C ASP A 50 7.91 42.12 -0.45
N ALA A 51 7.51 43.39 -0.50
CA ALA A 51 6.19 43.83 -0.04
C ALA A 51 5.04 43.42 -1.01
N GLU A 52 5.36 43.24 -2.29
CA GLU A 52 4.40 42.72 -3.27
C GLU A 52 4.25 41.19 -3.17
N LYS A 53 5.31 40.50 -2.77
CA LYS A 53 5.34 39.08 -2.50
C LYS A 53 4.59 38.75 -1.19
N GLU A 54 4.88 39.49 -0.11
CA GLU A 54 4.13 39.36 1.17
C GLU A 54 2.62 39.66 0.97
N LYS A 55 2.23 40.66 0.19
CA LYS A 55 0.82 40.93 -0.11
C LYS A 55 0.17 39.88 -0.99
N LYS A 56 0.91 39.23 -1.87
CA LYS A 56 0.42 38.13 -2.69
C LYS A 56 0.27 36.84 -1.87
N GLU A 57 1.17 36.60 -0.94
CA GLU A 57 1.07 35.49 0.03
C GLU A 57 -0.09 35.71 1.01
N GLU A 58 -0.22 36.89 1.61
CA GLU A 58 -1.38 37.24 2.49
C GLU A 58 -2.73 37.15 1.74
N ALA A 59 -2.79 37.59 0.46
CA ALA A 59 -4.01 37.47 -0.32
C ALA A 59 -4.33 36.05 -0.78
N LYS A 60 -3.30 35.19 -0.90
CA LYS A 60 -3.43 33.76 -1.20
C LYS A 60 -3.93 33.00 0.04
N GLU A 61 -3.37 33.32 1.22
CA GLU A 61 -3.72 32.74 2.50
C GLU A 61 -5.18 33.10 2.90
N THR A 62 -5.61 34.34 2.71
CA THR A 62 -7.00 34.75 2.96
C THR A 62 -8.02 34.15 1.98
N ALA A 63 -7.62 33.88 0.71
CA ALA A 63 -8.51 33.26 -0.27
C ALA A 63 -8.63 31.74 -0.12
N ALA A 64 -7.68 31.09 0.55
CA ALA A 64 -7.72 29.67 0.87
C ALA A 64 -8.53 29.43 2.15
N ALA A 65 -8.43 30.31 3.15
CA ALA A 65 -9.10 30.19 4.46
C ALA A 65 -10.65 30.17 4.40
N ASP A 66 -11.24 30.61 3.25
CA ASP A 66 -12.68 30.57 3.02
C ASP A 66 -13.13 29.29 2.26
N LYS A 67 -12.25 28.28 2.11
CA LYS A 67 -12.55 27.04 1.37
C LYS A 67 -12.42 25.84 2.26
N LYS A 68 -13.52 25.09 2.38
CA LYS A 68 -13.59 23.85 3.13
C LYS A 68 -13.43 22.64 2.21
N VAL A 69 -12.67 21.66 2.66
CA VAL A 69 -12.51 20.34 2.03
C VAL A 69 -13.07 19.27 2.95
N GLY A 70 -14.10 18.56 2.50
CA GLY A 70 -14.62 17.39 3.22
C GLY A 70 -13.81 16.15 2.83
N VAL A 71 -13.26 15.46 3.82
CA VAL A 71 -12.52 14.21 3.65
C VAL A 71 -13.31 13.08 4.29
N PHE A 72 -13.66 12.07 3.50
CA PHE A 72 -14.49 10.93 3.93
C PHE A 72 -13.68 9.65 3.84
N LEU A 73 -13.41 9.04 4.99
CA LEU A 73 -12.61 7.83 5.12
C LEU A 73 -13.49 6.63 5.47
N PRO A 74 -13.18 5.42 4.97
CA PRO A 74 -14.11 4.29 5.02
C PRO A 74 -14.19 3.61 6.39
N SER A 75 -13.09 3.65 7.16
CA SER A 75 -12.95 2.93 8.42
C SER A 75 -13.14 3.85 9.64
N SER A 76 -12.73 3.39 10.81
CA SER A 76 -12.80 4.18 12.05
C SER A 76 -11.51 4.98 12.28
N ALA A 77 -11.59 5.98 13.15
CA ALA A 77 -10.42 6.76 13.59
C ALA A 77 -9.41 5.91 14.41
N ASP A 78 -9.80 4.73 14.87
CA ASP A 78 -8.94 3.80 15.60
C ASP A 78 -8.17 2.84 14.65
N ASP A 79 -8.50 2.82 13.36
CA ASP A 79 -7.76 2.07 12.34
C ASP A 79 -6.41 2.76 12.09
N PRO A 80 -5.27 2.09 12.32
CA PRO A 80 -3.97 2.75 12.25
C PRO A 80 -3.65 3.35 10.88
N ARG A 81 -4.01 2.65 9.79
CA ARG A 81 -3.79 3.13 8.44
C ARG A 81 -4.61 4.38 8.15
N TRP A 82 -5.94 4.26 8.31
CA TRP A 82 -6.86 5.34 7.96
C TRP A 82 -6.69 6.55 8.87
N SER A 83 -6.34 6.33 10.16
CA SER A 83 -5.97 7.41 11.08
C SER A 83 -4.76 8.20 10.58
N ALA A 84 -3.71 7.52 10.11
CA ALA A 84 -2.51 8.16 9.55
C ALA A 84 -2.82 8.90 8.24
N ASP A 85 -3.64 8.32 7.35
CA ASP A 85 -4.09 8.98 6.13
C ASP A 85 -4.89 10.26 6.44
N GLY A 86 -5.85 10.16 7.38
CA GLY A 86 -6.67 11.29 7.81
C GLY A 86 -5.85 12.42 8.43
N GLU A 87 -4.89 12.08 9.29
CA GLU A 87 -3.97 13.06 9.90
C GLU A 87 -3.10 13.74 8.83
N THR A 88 -2.55 12.98 7.88
CA THR A 88 -1.73 13.55 6.80
C THR A 88 -2.54 14.45 5.88
N LEU A 89 -3.74 14.00 5.45
CA LEU A 89 -4.63 14.80 4.62
C LEU A 89 -5.04 16.09 5.33
N GLN A 90 -5.45 16.00 6.61
CA GLN A 90 -5.85 17.16 7.39
C GLN A 90 -4.70 18.16 7.53
N ASN A 91 -3.55 17.72 8.03
CA ASN A 91 -2.41 18.60 8.28
C ASN A 91 -1.93 19.26 6.99
N THR A 92 -1.84 18.52 5.87
CA THR A 92 -1.37 19.07 4.59
C THR A 92 -2.37 20.05 3.98
N LEU A 93 -3.68 19.80 4.09
CA LEU A 93 -4.72 20.74 3.65
C LEU A 93 -4.70 22.03 4.48
N GLU A 94 -4.57 21.90 5.82
CA GLU A 94 -4.48 23.04 6.73
C GLU A 94 -3.21 23.85 6.52
N ASP A 95 -2.07 23.21 6.22
CA ASP A 95 -0.80 23.87 5.87
C ASP A 95 -0.91 24.66 4.54
N ASP A 96 -1.73 24.19 3.60
CA ASP A 96 -2.07 24.91 2.36
C ASP A 96 -3.14 25.99 2.57
N GLY A 97 -3.68 26.11 3.78
CA GLY A 97 -4.62 27.16 4.22
C GLY A 97 -6.07 26.82 4.00
N TYR A 98 -6.44 25.56 3.75
CA TYR A 98 -7.81 25.10 3.61
C TYR A 98 -8.38 24.65 4.97
N ASP A 99 -9.72 24.76 5.16
CA ASP A 99 -10.41 24.16 6.30
C ASP A 99 -10.73 22.69 5.99
N ALA A 100 -10.11 21.74 6.69
CA ALA A 100 -10.27 20.31 6.44
C ALA A 100 -11.17 19.66 7.50
N GLU A 101 -12.26 19.03 7.07
CA GLU A 101 -13.17 18.30 7.95
C GLU A 101 -13.14 16.80 7.62
N ILE A 102 -12.71 15.97 8.61
CA ILE A 102 -12.52 14.54 8.42
C ILE A 102 -13.70 13.77 8.98
N PHE A 103 -14.23 12.83 8.19
CA PHE A 103 -15.35 11.97 8.54
C PHE A 103 -14.94 10.50 8.47
N TRP A 104 -15.39 9.72 9.44
CA TRP A 104 -15.08 8.30 9.60
C TRP A 104 -16.36 7.49 9.46
N ALA A 105 -16.40 6.58 8.48
CA ALA A 105 -17.62 5.84 8.13
C ALA A 105 -17.80 4.54 8.95
N ASP A 106 -16.81 4.11 9.71
CA ASP A 106 -16.83 2.86 10.49
C ASP A 106 -17.25 1.62 9.63
N GLU A 107 -16.75 1.56 8.41
CA GLU A 107 -17.04 0.53 7.39
C GLU A 107 -18.54 0.49 6.96
N ASP A 108 -19.30 1.52 7.27
CA ASP A 108 -20.73 1.63 6.96
C ASP A 108 -20.98 2.66 5.86
N SER A 109 -21.38 2.17 4.67
CA SER A 109 -21.64 3.02 3.51
C SER A 109 -22.85 3.96 3.70
N ASP A 110 -23.89 3.56 4.45
CA ASP A 110 -25.03 4.42 4.76
C ASP A 110 -24.64 5.58 5.68
N THR A 111 -23.70 5.31 6.60
CA THR A 111 -23.07 6.34 7.43
C THR A 111 -22.30 7.33 6.57
N GLN A 112 -21.47 6.84 5.64
CA GLN A 112 -20.70 7.71 4.74
C GLN A 112 -21.60 8.60 3.87
N VAL A 113 -22.66 8.04 3.29
CA VAL A 113 -23.67 8.80 2.52
C VAL A 113 -24.28 9.90 3.38
N SER A 114 -24.68 9.57 4.63
CA SER A 114 -25.26 10.54 5.58
C SER A 114 -24.30 11.66 5.95
N GLN A 115 -23.02 11.33 6.14
CA GLN A 115 -21.97 12.31 6.41
C GLN A 115 -21.78 13.27 5.24
N ILE A 116 -21.69 12.77 4.00
CA ILE A 116 -21.61 13.62 2.81
C ILE A 116 -22.81 14.56 2.73
N GLN A 117 -24.02 14.03 2.92
CA GLN A 117 -25.24 14.85 2.90
C GLN A 117 -25.23 15.94 3.96
N SER A 118 -24.67 15.68 5.14
CA SER A 118 -24.70 16.60 6.27
C SER A 118 -23.96 17.91 6.03
N ILE A 119 -22.96 17.91 5.14
CA ILE A 119 -22.14 19.12 4.86
C ILE A 119 -22.47 19.77 3.52
N LEU A 120 -23.41 19.22 2.74
CA LEU A 120 -23.70 19.77 1.39
C LEU A 120 -24.30 21.19 1.43
N ASP A 121 -24.89 21.61 2.53
CA ASP A 121 -25.47 22.95 2.68
C ASP A 121 -24.47 24.00 3.19
N ASP A 122 -23.22 23.59 3.45
CA ASP A 122 -22.15 24.51 3.80
C ASP A 122 -21.71 25.31 2.56
N GLU A 123 -21.80 26.64 2.64
CA GLU A 123 -21.44 27.53 1.53
C GLU A 123 -19.93 27.60 1.27
N GLU A 124 -19.11 27.22 2.24
CA GLU A 124 -17.64 27.18 2.15
C GLU A 124 -17.10 25.89 1.54
N LEU A 125 -17.94 24.82 1.46
CA LEU A 125 -17.57 23.52 0.91
C LEU A 125 -17.14 23.62 -0.54
N SER A 126 -15.90 23.31 -0.81
CA SER A 126 -15.22 23.58 -2.07
C SER A 126 -14.71 22.36 -2.81
N ALA A 127 -14.47 21.24 -2.11
CA ALA A 127 -14.09 19.94 -2.68
C ALA A 127 -14.41 18.79 -1.74
N LEU A 128 -14.56 17.59 -2.29
CA LEU A 128 -14.65 16.34 -1.54
C LEU A 128 -13.52 15.39 -1.93
N VAL A 129 -12.86 14.82 -0.93
CA VAL A 129 -11.94 13.69 -1.03
C VAL A 129 -12.64 12.49 -0.39
N ILE A 130 -12.86 11.42 -1.15
CA ILE A 130 -13.66 10.28 -0.69
C ILE A 130 -12.89 8.98 -0.95
N ALA A 131 -12.50 8.29 0.12
CA ALA A 131 -12.21 6.87 0.08
C ALA A 131 -13.53 6.12 0.37
N PRO A 132 -14.14 5.44 -0.60
CA PRO A 132 -15.47 4.89 -0.42
C PRO A 132 -15.45 3.67 0.52
N ALA A 133 -16.38 3.62 1.48
CA ALA A 133 -16.63 2.42 2.29
C ALA A 133 -17.23 1.28 1.44
N ASP A 134 -18.00 1.64 0.40
CA ASP A 134 -18.44 0.77 -0.68
C ASP A 134 -18.40 1.55 -1.99
N ALA A 135 -17.69 0.99 -2.97
CA ALA A 135 -17.43 1.64 -4.25
C ALA A 135 -18.69 1.96 -5.07
N TYR A 136 -19.79 1.29 -4.81
CA TYR A 136 -21.04 1.35 -5.60
C TYR A 136 -22.18 2.10 -4.91
N SER A 137 -22.04 2.46 -3.63
CA SER A 137 -23.13 2.99 -2.82
C SER A 137 -23.33 4.51 -2.92
N LEU A 138 -22.40 5.26 -3.52
CA LEU A 138 -22.35 6.72 -3.45
C LEU A 138 -23.09 7.45 -4.58
N ASN A 139 -23.61 6.73 -5.58
CA ASN A 139 -24.11 7.33 -6.82
C ASN A 139 -25.19 8.41 -6.59
N ASP A 140 -26.18 8.14 -5.74
CA ASP A 140 -27.30 9.06 -5.49
C ASP A 140 -26.87 10.34 -4.76
N VAL A 141 -25.92 10.24 -3.82
CA VAL A 141 -25.40 11.42 -3.11
C VAL A 141 -24.47 12.25 -3.99
N LEU A 142 -23.70 11.61 -4.88
CA LEU A 142 -22.81 12.31 -5.81
C LEU A 142 -23.58 13.10 -6.90
N GLU A 143 -24.83 12.72 -7.24
CA GLU A 143 -25.69 13.58 -8.06
C GLU A 143 -25.98 14.90 -7.33
N GLN A 144 -26.25 14.87 -6.03
CA GLN A 144 -26.49 16.08 -5.23
C GLN A 144 -25.23 16.95 -5.10
N VAL A 145 -24.05 16.33 -4.94
CA VAL A 145 -22.74 17.01 -4.94
C VAL A 145 -22.51 17.72 -6.28
N TYR A 146 -22.80 17.02 -7.39
CA TYR A 146 -22.65 17.57 -8.74
C TYR A 146 -23.56 18.76 -9.01
N GLU A 147 -24.82 18.73 -8.53
CA GLU A 147 -25.77 19.87 -8.66
C GLU A 147 -25.23 21.14 -7.99
N LYS A 148 -24.39 20.98 -6.95
CA LYS A 148 -23.72 22.08 -6.27
C LYS A 148 -22.38 22.48 -6.91
N SER A 149 -21.97 21.78 -7.97
CA SER A 149 -20.70 22.01 -8.69
C SER A 149 -19.46 21.82 -7.80
N ILE A 150 -19.52 20.94 -6.79
CA ILE A 150 -18.42 20.58 -5.91
C ILE A 150 -17.63 19.45 -6.58
N PRO A 151 -16.30 19.60 -6.80
CA PRO A 151 -15.47 18.55 -7.35
C PRO A 151 -15.28 17.40 -6.37
N VAL A 152 -15.22 16.17 -6.91
CA VAL A 152 -15.02 14.92 -6.18
C VAL A 152 -13.73 14.25 -6.62
N ILE A 153 -12.85 13.98 -5.68
CA ILE A 153 -11.66 13.18 -5.85
C ILE A 153 -11.88 11.84 -5.15
N SER A 154 -11.84 10.73 -5.90
CA SER A 154 -11.76 9.41 -5.30
C SER A 154 -10.36 9.18 -4.76
N TYR A 155 -10.22 8.67 -3.56
CA TYR A 155 -8.95 8.45 -2.88
C TYR A 155 -8.76 6.96 -2.58
N ASP A 156 -7.60 6.42 -2.90
CA ASP A 156 -7.21 5.03 -2.69
C ASP A 156 -8.07 4.02 -3.46
N GLN A 157 -9.38 4.00 -3.26
CA GLN A 157 -10.35 3.16 -3.97
C GLN A 157 -11.19 3.97 -4.94
N LEU A 158 -11.44 3.42 -6.14
CA LEU A 158 -12.20 4.09 -7.18
C LEU A 158 -13.72 3.93 -6.97
N ILE A 159 -14.42 5.06 -6.89
CA ILE A 159 -15.89 5.07 -6.86
C ILE A 159 -16.43 4.66 -8.25
N MET A 160 -17.30 3.66 -8.26
CA MET A 160 -17.77 2.98 -9.45
C MET A 160 -19.15 3.47 -9.93
N ASP A 161 -19.48 3.14 -11.17
CA ASP A 161 -20.78 3.30 -11.83
C ASP A 161 -21.36 4.73 -11.84
N THR A 162 -20.49 5.76 -11.78
CA THR A 162 -20.90 7.17 -11.83
C THR A 162 -19.99 8.01 -12.73
N ASP A 163 -20.55 9.03 -13.39
CA ASP A 163 -19.77 10.03 -14.12
C ASP A 163 -19.37 11.26 -13.26
N LYS A 164 -19.72 11.28 -11.96
CA LYS A 164 -19.59 12.42 -11.06
C LYS A 164 -18.24 12.51 -10.34
N VAL A 165 -17.41 11.48 -10.38
CA VAL A 165 -16.03 11.53 -9.91
C VAL A 165 -15.20 12.35 -10.89
N ASN A 166 -14.54 13.38 -10.42
CA ASN A 166 -13.72 14.25 -11.27
C ASN A 166 -12.34 13.65 -11.54
N TYR A 167 -11.69 13.16 -10.47
CA TYR A 167 -10.34 12.60 -10.50
C TYR A 167 -10.20 11.45 -9.51
N TYR A 168 -9.10 10.74 -9.63
CA TYR A 168 -8.74 9.63 -8.76
C TYR A 168 -7.26 9.71 -8.37
N VAL A 169 -6.94 9.35 -7.14
CA VAL A 169 -5.57 9.26 -6.63
C VAL A 169 -5.39 7.88 -6.00
N THR A 170 -4.38 7.13 -6.46
CA THR A 170 -4.10 5.77 -5.99
C THR A 170 -2.66 5.38 -6.27
N PHE A 171 -2.27 4.17 -5.88
CA PHE A 171 -1.02 3.53 -6.31
C PHE A 171 -1.24 2.74 -7.61
N ASN A 172 -0.18 2.61 -8.42
CA ASN A 172 -0.23 1.77 -9.62
C ASN A 172 0.16 0.33 -9.30
N THR A 173 -0.80 -0.47 -8.82
CA THR A 173 -0.58 -1.86 -8.39
C THR A 173 -0.09 -2.76 -9.54
N ARG A 174 -0.46 -2.47 -10.81
CA ARG A 174 0.13 -3.14 -11.97
C ARG A 174 1.62 -2.82 -12.15
N LYS A 175 2.04 -1.57 -11.89
CA LYS A 175 3.47 -1.19 -11.85
C LYS A 175 4.18 -1.92 -10.72
N ALA A 176 3.54 -2.02 -9.54
CA ALA A 176 4.05 -2.78 -8.41
C ALA A 176 4.32 -4.24 -8.78
N GLY A 177 3.36 -4.91 -9.42
CA GLY A 177 3.55 -6.27 -9.92
C GLY A 177 4.71 -6.40 -10.91
N LYS A 178 4.89 -5.41 -11.80
CA LYS A 178 6.06 -5.39 -12.71
C LYS A 178 7.38 -5.24 -11.95
N MET A 179 7.40 -4.42 -10.89
CA MET A 179 8.61 -4.25 -10.06
C MET A 179 8.99 -5.56 -9.37
N VAL A 180 8.02 -6.29 -8.83
CA VAL A 180 8.24 -7.61 -8.25
C VAL A 180 8.71 -8.62 -9.31
N GLY A 181 8.07 -8.65 -10.48
CA GLY A 181 8.51 -9.49 -11.59
C GLY A 181 9.96 -9.21 -12.03
N ASP A 182 10.32 -7.93 -12.14
CA ASP A 182 11.70 -7.51 -12.48
C ASP A 182 12.69 -7.90 -11.36
N SER A 183 12.28 -7.83 -10.08
CA SER A 183 13.11 -8.28 -8.96
C SER A 183 13.33 -9.80 -8.99
N ILE A 184 12.28 -10.59 -9.19
CA ILE A 184 12.38 -12.04 -9.35
C ILE A 184 13.34 -12.40 -10.48
N ILE A 185 13.18 -11.78 -11.67
CA ILE A 185 14.08 -12.01 -12.81
C ILE A 185 15.54 -11.76 -12.43
N LYS A 186 15.79 -10.64 -11.75
CA LYS A 186 17.14 -10.20 -11.38
C LYS A 186 17.75 -11.07 -10.27
N LYS A 187 17.02 -11.27 -9.15
CA LYS A 187 17.55 -11.94 -7.97
C LYS A 187 17.68 -13.45 -8.16
N MET A 188 16.80 -14.06 -8.95
CA MET A 188 16.86 -15.48 -9.30
C MET A 188 17.71 -15.76 -10.56
N ASP A 189 18.28 -14.70 -11.18
CA ASP A 189 19.10 -14.77 -12.39
C ASP A 189 18.43 -15.62 -13.50
N LEU A 190 17.13 -15.30 -13.78
CA LEU A 190 16.31 -16.09 -14.70
C LEU A 190 16.90 -16.14 -16.13
N GLU A 191 17.58 -15.08 -16.58
CA GLU A 191 18.26 -15.08 -17.88
C GLU A 191 19.36 -16.14 -17.92
N LYS A 192 20.16 -16.25 -16.86
CA LYS A 192 21.17 -17.27 -16.76
C LYS A 192 20.57 -18.67 -16.61
N ALA A 193 19.50 -18.83 -15.84
CA ALA A 193 18.78 -20.09 -15.73
C ALA A 193 18.29 -20.56 -17.11
N ARG A 194 17.77 -19.64 -17.94
CA ARG A 194 17.35 -19.86 -19.33
C ARG A 194 18.54 -20.34 -20.21
N GLU A 195 19.68 -19.64 -20.15
CA GLU A 195 20.88 -19.99 -20.87
C GLU A 195 21.40 -21.39 -20.47
N ASP A 196 21.43 -21.67 -19.19
CA ASP A 196 21.88 -22.93 -18.59
C ASP A 196 20.84 -24.06 -18.71
N LYS A 197 19.65 -23.77 -19.23
CA LYS A 197 18.49 -24.69 -19.31
C LYS A 197 18.10 -25.27 -17.93
N LYS A 198 18.22 -24.47 -16.89
CA LYS A 198 17.78 -24.78 -15.54
C LYS A 198 16.32 -24.36 -15.42
N THR A 199 15.49 -25.24 -14.89
CA THR A 199 14.12 -24.89 -14.50
C THR A 199 14.10 -24.49 -13.03
N LEU A 200 13.42 -23.39 -12.72
CA LEU A 200 13.10 -22.95 -11.36
C LEU A 200 11.61 -23.08 -11.12
N THR A 201 11.26 -23.32 -9.88
CA THR A 201 9.86 -23.48 -9.46
C THR A 201 9.34 -22.22 -8.78
N ILE A 202 8.11 -21.86 -9.07
CA ILE A 202 7.43 -20.70 -8.46
C ILE A 202 6.00 -21.08 -8.06
N GLU A 203 5.58 -20.59 -6.91
CA GLU A 203 4.18 -20.65 -6.47
C GLU A 203 3.65 -19.24 -6.20
N PHE A 204 2.33 -19.07 -6.30
CA PHE A 204 1.67 -17.80 -6.13
C PHE A 204 0.63 -17.86 -5.02
N LEU A 205 0.61 -16.81 -4.19
CA LEU A 205 -0.47 -16.50 -3.26
C LEU A 205 -0.88 -15.06 -3.54
N MET A 206 -1.95 -14.87 -4.31
CA MET A 206 -2.43 -13.56 -4.69
C MET A 206 -3.54 -13.08 -3.73
N GLY A 207 -3.87 -11.80 -3.79
CA GLY A 207 -4.87 -11.19 -2.93
C GLY A 207 -6.30 -11.71 -3.13
N SER A 208 -7.26 -11.06 -2.49
CA SER A 208 -8.67 -11.50 -2.54
C SER A 208 -9.23 -11.51 -3.97
N PRO A 209 -10.07 -12.49 -4.33
CA PRO A 209 -10.59 -12.60 -5.71
C PRO A 209 -11.54 -11.46 -6.10
N ASP A 210 -12.07 -10.73 -5.14
CA ASP A 210 -12.90 -9.53 -5.32
C ASP A 210 -12.09 -8.22 -5.26
N ASP A 211 -10.77 -8.31 -5.04
CA ASP A 211 -9.86 -7.18 -5.03
C ASP A 211 -9.29 -6.92 -6.43
N ARG A 212 -9.67 -5.78 -6.99
CA ARG A 212 -9.22 -5.32 -8.31
C ARG A 212 -7.72 -5.03 -8.35
N ASP A 213 -7.17 -4.51 -7.27
CA ASP A 213 -5.76 -4.15 -7.18
C ASP A 213 -4.87 -5.39 -7.10
N ALA A 214 -5.33 -6.44 -6.42
CA ALA A 214 -4.68 -7.74 -6.44
C ALA A 214 -4.63 -8.34 -7.85
N LEU A 215 -5.73 -8.21 -8.64
CA LEU A 215 -5.73 -8.63 -10.04
C LEU A 215 -4.76 -7.80 -10.90
N PHE A 216 -4.68 -6.50 -10.69
CA PHE A 216 -3.74 -5.66 -11.43
C PHE A 216 -2.29 -5.99 -11.07
N PHE A 217 -2.00 -6.22 -9.79
CA PHE A 217 -0.70 -6.69 -9.34
C PHE A 217 -0.31 -8.00 -10.03
N TYR A 218 -1.16 -9.03 -9.95
CA TYR A 218 -0.95 -10.29 -10.64
C TYR A 218 -0.66 -10.12 -12.13
N ASN A 219 -1.47 -9.30 -12.83
CA ASN A 219 -1.24 -9.03 -14.26
C ASN A 219 0.12 -8.36 -14.49
N GLY A 220 0.56 -7.46 -13.60
CA GLY A 220 1.87 -6.84 -13.67
C GLY A 220 3.02 -7.85 -13.53
N VAL A 221 2.92 -8.78 -12.58
CA VAL A 221 3.87 -9.88 -12.39
C VAL A 221 3.93 -10.76 -13.63
N MET A 222 2.77 -11.19 -14.14
CA MET A 222 2.70 -12.08 -15.31
C MET A 222 3.20 -11.41 -16.59
N GLU A 223 3.03 -10.09 -16.76
CA GLU A 223 3.65 -9.38 -17.89
C GLU A 223 5.18 -9.51 -17.94
N LYS A 224 5.82 -9.73 -16.79
CA LYS A 224 7.26 -9.90 -16.68
C LYS A 224 7.69 -11.37 -16.76
N LEU A 225 6.90 -12.26 -16.15
CA LEU A 225 7.30 -13.65 -15.99
C LEU A 225 6.78 -14.59 -17.09
N GLN A 226 5.76 -14.17 -17.88
CA GLN A 226 5.11 -15.04 -18.87
C GLN A 226 6.09 -15.70 -19.84
N GLU A 227 7.09 -14.97 -20.33
CA GLU A 227 8.08 -15.51 -21.28
C GLU A 227 8.91 -16.66 -20.69
N TYR A 228 9.15 -16.65 -19.36
CA TYR A 228 9.89 -17.70 -18.66
C TYR A 228 9.04 -18.95 -18.40
N PHE A 229 7.71 -18.78 -18.31
CA PHE A 229 6.78 -19.90 -18.34
C PHE A 229 6.68 -20.53 -19.73
N ASP A 230 6.61 -19.70 -20.77
CA ASP A 230 6.47 -20.15 -22.16
C ASP A 230 7.66 -20.99 -22.63
N ASP A 231 8.87 -20.69 -22.16
CA ASP A 231 10.08 -21.42 -22.52
C ASP A 231 10.49 -22.51 -21.51
N GLY A 232 9.78 -22.62 -20.38
CA GLY A 232 9.99 -23.64 -19.35
C GLY A 232 11.14 -23.33 -18.38
N THR A 233 11.63 -22.10 -18.34
CA THR A 233 12.57 -21.62 -17.32
C THR A 233 11.90 -21.53 -15.96
N LEU A 234 10.63 -21.09 -15.91
CA LEU A 234 9.77 -21.14 -14.72
C LEU A 234 8.68 -22.20 -14.87
N VAL A 235 8.39 -22.90 -13.76
CA VAL A 235 7.29 -23.85 -13.66
C VAL A 235 6.55 -23.65 -12.36
N CYS A 236 5.24 -23.51 -12.41
CA CYS A 236 4.36 -23.60 -11.23
C CYS A 236 4.01 -25.07 -11.01
N THR A 237 4.59 -25.66 -9.97
CA THR A 237 4.45 -27.12 -9.74
C THR A 237 3.04 -27.50 -9.31
N SER A 238 2.34 -26.64 -8.59
CA SER A 238 0.93 -26.84 -8.23
C SER A 238 0.00 -26.75 -9.45
N GLY A 239 0.44 -26.10 -10.53
CA GLY A 239 -0.36 -25.79 -11.70
C GLY A 239 -1.37 -24.65 -11.49
N LYS A 240 -1.34 -23.98 -10.34
CA LYS A 240 -2.18 -22.82 -10.02
C LYS A 240 -1.55 -21.58 -10.66
N LEU A 241 -2.00 -21.22 -11.86
CA LEU A 241 -1.40 -20.13 -12.68
C LEU A 241 -2.38 -19.00 -13.00
N THR A 242 -3.67 -19.19 -12.85
CA THR A 242 -4.62 -18.10 -13.07
C THR A 242 -4.81 -17.30 -11.79
N PHE A 243 -5.21 -16.04 -11.89
CA PHE A 243 -5.52 -15.24 -10.71
C PHE A 243 -6.53 -15.95 -9.80
N ASP A 244 -7.62 -16.49 -10.38
CA ASP A 244 -8.65 -17.19 -9.62
C ASP A 244 -8.12 -18.43 -8.85
N ASP A 245 -7.11 -19.15 -9.43
CA ASP A 245 -6.52 -20.32 -8.78
C ASP A 245 -5.55 -19.95 -7.65
N THR A 246 -5.00 -18.75 -7.69
CA THR A 246 -3.97 -18.25 -6.76
C THR A 246 -4.52 -17.26 -5.73
N ALA A 247 -5.79 -16.85 -5.90
CA ALA A 247 -6.43 -15.88 -5.04
C ALA A 247 -6.65 -16.44 -3.62
N VAL A 248 -6.29 -15.64 -2.62
CA VAL A 248 -6.45 -15.96 -1.20
C VAL A 248 -7.53 -15.07 -0.61
N MET A 249 -8.62 -15.68 -0.16
CA MET A 249 -9.79 -14.97 0.35
C MET A 249 -9.41 -13.98 1.46
N ARG A 250 -9.79 -12.71 1.29
CA ARG A 250 -9.52 -11.58 2.18
C ARG A 250 -8.03 -11.32 2.43
N SER A 251 -7.18 -11.81 1.54
CA SER A 251 -5.70 -11.74 1.66
C SER A 251 -5.18 -12.18 3.04
N GLY A 252 -5.87 -13.08 3.72
CA GLY A 252 -5.63 -13.38 5.12
C GLY A 252 -4.46 -14.35 5.34
N ARG A 253 -3.57 -14.02 6.29
CA ARG A 253 -2.37 -14.78 6.68
C ARG A 253 -2.64 -16.27 6.98
N ASN A 254 -3.68 -16.55 7.78
CA ASN A 254 -4.01 -17.95 8.11
C ASN A 254 -4.49 -18.74 6.90
N THR A 255 -5.19 -18.11 5.96
CA THR A 255 -5.62 -18.75 4.71
C THR A 255 -4.39 -19.03 3.85
N ALA A 256 -3.53 -18.03 3.64
CA ALA A 256 -2.27 -18.16 2.91
C ALA A 256 -1.37 -19.27 3.48
N LYS A 257 -1.24 -19.34 4.83
CA LYS A 257 -0.53 -20.42 5.52
C LYS A 257 -1.07 -21.79 5.18
N ASN A 258 -2.40 -21.96 5.22
CA ASN A 258 -3.03 -23.24 4.93
C ASN A 258 -2.86 -23.62 3.45
N ASP A 259 -3.05 -22.67 2.54
CA ASP A 259 -2.90 -22.89 1.10
C ASP A 259 -1.45 -23.25 0.74
N MET A 260 -0.46 -22.58 1.35
CA MET A 260 0.95 -22.90 1.17
C MET A 260 1.31 -24.28 1.76
N ALA A 261 0.80 -24.59 2.94
CA ALA A 261 1.00 -25.92 3.55
C ALA A 261 0.41 -27.04 2.68
N GLU A 262 -0.75 -26.81 2.06
CA GLU A 262 -1.35 -27.74 1.10
C GLU A 262 -0.45 -27.90 -0.14
N ILE A 263 0.03 -26.80 -0.73
CA ILE A 263 0.93 -26.80 -1.88
C ILE A 263 2.21 -27.58 -1.55
N LEU A 264 2.85 -27.28 -0.41
CA LEU A 264 4.05 -27.98 0.04
C LEU A 264 3.81 -29.50 0.16
N SER A 265 2.74 -29.90 0.82
CA SER A 265 2.45 -31.31 1.07
C SER A 265 2.10 -32.12 -0.18
N GLN A 266 1.45 -31.48 -1.16
CA GLN A 266 0.98 -32.16 -2.38
C GLN A 266 2.01 -32.13 -3.52
N ASN A 267 2.80 -31.04 -3.63
CA ASN A 267 3.63 -30.77 -4.80
C ASN A 267 5.13 -30.81 -4.49
N TYR A 268 5.54 -30.64 -3.23
CA TYR A 268 6.93 -30.56 -2.80
C TYR A 268 7.25 -31.60 -1.74
N THR A 269 7.36 -32.88 -2.16
CA THR A 269 7.68 -34.01 -1.24
C THR A 269 9.14 -34.03 -0.82
N GLU A 270 10.01 -33.40 -1.58
CA GLU A 270 11.44 -33.18 -1.33
C GLU A 270 11.77 -31.74 -1.69
N GLY A 271 12.05 -30.90 -0.69
CA GLY A 271 12.36 -29.48 -0.88
C GLY A 271 11.14 -28.56 -0.87
N ALA A 272 11.34 -27.30 -1.19
CA ALA A 272 10.34 -26.23 -1.31
C ALA A 272 10.39 -25.59 -2.71
N PRO A 273 9.43 -24.75 -3.11
CA PRO A 273 9.58 -23.94 -4.31
C PRO A 273 10.83 -23.05 -4.25
N ASP A 274 11.41 -22.70 -5.41
CA ASP A 274 12.50 -21.73 -5.46
C ASP A 274 11.99 -20.29 -5.17
N ILE A 275 10.72 -20.03 -5.52
CA ILE A 275 10.09 -18.71 -5.41
C ILE A 275 8.65 -18.85 -4.88
N ILE A 276 8.26 -17.97 -3.94
CA ILE A 276 6.87 -17.74 -3.55
C ILE A 276 6.56 -16.28 -3.82
N CYS A 277 5.73 -16.01 -4.82
CA CYS A 277 5.35 -14.67 -5.21
C CYS A 277 4.04 -14.27 -4.56
N THR A 278 4.09 -13.21 -3.76
CA THR A 278 2.93 -12.57 -3.15
C THR A 278 2.98 -11.07 -3.34
N GLY A 279 1.86 -10.38 -3.13
CA GLY A 279 1.76 -8.92 -3.23
C GLY A 279 1.21 -8.26 -1.97
N ALA A 280 1.14 -9.02 -0.85
CA ALA A 280 0.68 -8.51 0.44
C ALA A 280 1.44 -9.19 1.59
N ASP A 281 1.68 -8.46 2.67
CA ASP A 281 2.47 -8.90 3.81
C ASP A 281 1.87 -10.10 4.54
N ASP A 282 0.56 -10.08 4.77
CA ASP A 282 -0.16 -11.21 5.38
C ASP A 282 0.01 -12.50 4.56
N LEU A 283 0.07 -12.41 3.23
CA LEU A 283 0.29 -13.56 2.36
C LEU A 283 1.73 -14.07 2.47
N ALA A 284 2.70 -13.16 2.47
CA ALA A 284 4.12 -13.48 2.62
C ALA A 284 4.41 -14.10 3.99
N LEU A 285 3.90 -13.48 5.07
CA LEU A 285 4.03 -14.00 6.43
C LEU A 285 3.33 -15.34 6.60
N GLY A 286 2.17 -15.55 5.95
CA GLY A 286 1.50 -16.85 5.91
C GLY A 286 2.34 -17.94 5.23
N ALA A 287 3.02 -17.59 4.13
CA ALA A 287 3.95 -18.50 3.46
C ALA A 287 5.17 -18.83 4.35
N VAL A 288 5.73 -17.83 5.03
CA VAL A 288 6.80 -18.00 6.03
C VAL A 288 6.37 -18.97 7.13
N ASP A 289 5.19 -18.74 7.72
CA ASP A 289 4.63 -19.60 8.77
C ASP A 289 4.48 -21.07 8.31
N ALA A 290 4.05 -21.29 7.07
CA ALA A 290 3.88 -22.63 6.51
C ALA A 290 5.22 -23.35 6.29
N LEU A 291 6.23 -22.62 5.83
CA LEU A 291 7.58 -23.14 5.64
C LEU A 291 8.23 -23.52 6.98
N GLU A 292 8.12 -22.63 7.98
CA GLU A 292 8.65 -22.90 9.32
C GLU A 292 7.98 -24.11 9.97
N ASP A 293 6.65 -24.24 9.84
CA ASP A 293 5.90 -25.41 10.34
C ASP A 293 6.30 -26.70 9.61
N ALA A 294 6.69 -26.60 8.33
CA ALA A 294 7.22 -27.73 7.56
C ALA A 294 8.70 -28.06 7.87
N GLY A 295 9.35 -27.22 8.70
CA GLY A 295 10.72 -27.43 9.18
C GLY A 295 11.80 -26.79 8.33
N TYR A 296 11.46 -25.91 7.40
CA TYR A 296 12.44 -25.08 6.69
C TYR A 296 12.94 -23.96 7.59
N VAL A 297 14.19 -23.57 7.40
CA VAL A 297 14.86 -22.54 8.19
C VAL A 297 15.38 -21.44 7.27
N SER A 298 15.01 -20.19 7.56
CA SER A 298 15.50 -19.03 6.80
C SER A 298 17.03 -18.95 6.84
N GLY A 299 17.63 -18.64 5.70
CA GLY A 299 19.08 -18.56 5.53
C GLY A 299 19.77 -19.92 5.31
N GLU A 300 19.05 -21.05 5.34
CA GLU A 300 19.57 -22.37 4.98
C GLU A 300 19.18 -22.75 3.54
N ASP A 301 19.88 -23.73 2.98
CA ASP A 301 19.57 -24.28 1.65
C ASP A 301 18.12 -24.76 1.58
N GLY A 302 17.38 -24.29 0.59
CA GLY A 302 15.98 -24.66 0.36
C GLY A 302 14.97 -23.67 0.90
N TRP A 303 15.39 -22.54 1.51
CA TRP A 303 14.49 -21.44 1.79
C TRP A 303 14.21 -20.67 0.47
N PRO A 304 12.93 -20.47 0.10
CA PRO A 304 12.58 -19.78 -1.15
C PRO A 304 12.81 -18.27 -1.10
N MET A 305 12.95 -17.64 -2.27
CA MET A 305 12.72 -16.21 -2.41
C MET A 305 11.23 -15.94 -2.17
N ILE A 306 10.88 -15.07 -1.22
CA ILE A 306 9.50 -14.67 -0.90
C ILE A 306 9.36 -13.17 -1.13
N THR A 307 8.27 -12.74 -1.78
CA THR A 307 7.95 -11.33 -1.95
C THR A 307 6.76 -10.93 -1.10
N GLY A 308 6.73 -9.69 -0.59
CA GLY A 308 5.65 -9.10 0.20
C GLY A 308 5.09 -7.83 -0.43
N GLY A 309 4.23 -7.12 0.29
CA GLY A 309 3.67 -5.83 -0.11
C GLY A 309 2.80 -5.20 0.97
N GLY A 310 3.21 -4.04 1.42
CA GLY A 310 2.60 -3.27 2.50
C GLY A 310 3.63 -2.60 3.39
N CYS A 311 4.79 -3.23 3.54
CA CYS A 311 5.83 -2.82 4.48
C CYS A 311 5.31 -2.69 5.91
N GLU A 312 4.43 -3.61 6.36
CA GLU A 312 4.06 -3.68 7.76
C GLU A 312 5.27 -4.03 8.64
N ALA A 313 5.30 -3.54 9.87
CA ALA A 313 6.47 -3.68 10.75
C ALA A 313 6.97 -5.14 10.91
N GLU A 314 6.05 -6.12 10.98
CA GLU A 314 6.41 -7.54 11.06
C GLU A 314 7.03 -8.04 9.75
N ALA A 315 6.51 -7.62 8.59
CA ALA A 315 7.05 -7.99 7.29
C ALA A 315 8.43 -7.37 7.06
N VAL A 316 8.62 -6.08 7.41
CA VAL A 316 9.95 -5.44 7.38
C VAL A 316 10.93 -6.14 8.30
N THR A 317 10.49 -6.54 9.51
CA THR A 317 11.31 -7.39 10.40
C THR A 317 11.70 -8.71 9.73
N ALA A 318 10.77 -9.33 9.00
CA ALA A 318 11.04 -10.56 8.24
C ALA A 318 12.01 -10.32 7.08
N VAL A 319 11.97 -9.16 6.41
CA VAL A 319 12.96 -8.74 5.40
C VAL A 319 14.35 -8.63 6.05
N ILE A 320 14.47 -7.94 7.18
CA ILE A 320 15.74 -7.78 7.92
C ILE A 320 16.31 -9.15 8.36
N GLN A 321 15.44 -10.09 8.69
CA GLN A 321 15.82 -11.47 9.06
C GLN A 321 16.14 -12.37 7.84
N GLY A 322 15.94 -11.90 6.61
CA GLY A 322 16.10 -12.69 5.40
C GLY A 322 15.04 -13.78 5.20
N LYS A 323 13.87 -13.62 5.81
CA LYS A 323 12.71 -14.51 5.61
C LYS A 323 11.91 -14.11 4.38
N ILE A 324 11.76 -12.82 4.15
CA ILE A 324 11.18 -12.20 2.96
C ILE A 324 12.32 -11.49 2.23
N GLU A 325 12.37 -11.61 0.92
CA GLU A 325 13.45 -11.03 0.10
C GLU A 325 13.15 -9.60 -0.32
N ASP A 326 11.91 -9.34 -0.71
CA ASP A 326 11.43 -8.05 -1.18
C ASP A 326 10.07 -7.73 -0.58
N ASP A 327 9.86 -6.45 -0.29
CA ASP A 327 8.57 -5.90 0.12
C ASP A 327 8.26 -4.63 -0.68
N LEU A 328 6.99 -4.30 -0.84
CA LEU A 328 6.55 -3.11 -1.56
C LEU A 328 6.04 -2.06 -0.57
N LEU A 329 6.68 -0.90 -0.55
CA LEU A 329 6.20 0.26 0.21
C LEU A 329 5.16 1.03 -0.61
N PHE A 330 3.93 1.04 -0.11
CA PHE A 330 2.84 1.92 -0.51
C PHE A 330 2.73 3.03 0.54
N ASP A 331 3.58 4.05 0.44
CA ASP A 331 3.64 5.13 1.44
C ASP A 331 2.41 6.03 1.36
N ASN A 332 1.46 5.84 2.28
CA ASN A 332 0.22 6.59 2.34
C ASN A 332 0.43 8.10 2.55
N ARG A 333 1.57 8.53 3.11
CA ARG A 333 1.94 9.94 3.22
C ARG A 333 2.16 10.55 1.84
N VAL A 334 2.75 9.78 0.90
CA VAL A 334 2.91 10.20 -0.51
C VAL A 334 1.56 10.27 -1.18
N LEU A 335 0.70 9.25 -1.00
CA LEU A 335 -0.66 9.22 -1.56
C LEU A 335 -1.48 10.43 -1.10
N ALA A 336 -1.48 10.73 0.20
CA ALA A 336 -2.18 11.88 0.77
C ALA A 336 -1.65 13.21 0.23
N ASN A 337 -0.34 13.38 0.14
CA ASN A 337 0.29 14.59 -0.43
C ASN A 337 -0.06 14.78 -1.91
N ASP A 338 -0.07 13.71 -2.71
CA ASP A 338 -0.49 13.76 -4.12
C ASP A 338 -1.96 14.16 -4.25
N CYS A 339 -2.81 13.66 -3.33
CA CYS A 339 -4.22 14.03 -3.27
C CYS A 339 -4.38 15.53 -2.95
N VAL A 340 -3.69 16.05 -1.93
CA VAL A 340 -3.74 17.46 -1.56
C VAL A 340 -3.22 18.35 -2.69
N THR A 341 -2.13 17.94 -3.37
CA THR A 341 -1.63 18.65 -4.57
C THR A 341 -2.71 18.74 -5.65
N MET A 342 -3.48 17.68 -5.85
CA MET A 342 -4.62 17.69 -6.79
C MET A 342 -5.73 18.64 -6.34
N VAL A 343 -6.12 18.58 -5.05
CA VAL A 343 -7.12 19.47 -4.46
C VAL A 343 -6.70 20.94 -4.63
N ASP A 344 -5.45 21.26 -4.31
CA ASP A 344 -4.89 22.60 -4.42
C ASP A 344 -4.98 23.14 -5.86
N ALA A 345 -4.58 22.33 -6.85
CA ALA A 345 -4.69 22.70 -8.27
C ALA A 345 -6.16 22.99 -8.66
N ILE A 346 -7.09 22.11 -8.27
CA ILE A 346 -8.53 22.29 -8.56
C ILE A 346 -9.06 23.57 -7.93
N LEU A 347 -8.77 23.80 -6.66
CA LEU A 347 -9.28 24.96 -5.92
C LEU A 347 -8.67 26.28 -6.38
N LYS A 348 -7.50 26.26 -7.01
CA LYS A 348 -6.88 27.40 -7.70
C LYS A 348 -7.44 27.62 -9.12
N GLY A 349 -8.30 26.71 -9.61
CA GLY A 349 -8.81 26.73 -10.98
C GLY A 349 -7.77 26.29 -12.02
N GLU A 350 -6.76 25.57 -11.58
CA GLU A 350 -5.72 24.96 -12.41
C GLU A 350 -6.13 23.53 -12.79
N LYS A 351 -5.49 22.99 -13.82
CA LYS A 351 -5.72 21.60 -14.21
C LYS A 351 -4.71 20.72 -13.47
N PRO A 352 -5.16 19.70 -12.69
CA PRO A 352 -4.25 18.75 -12.07
C PRO A 352 -3.37 18.03 -13.10
N GLU A 353 -2.13 17.73 -12.71
CA GLU A 353 -1.25 16.84 -13.47
C GLU A 353 -1.72 15.40 -13.33
N ILE A 354 -2.13 14.78 -14.43
CA ILE A 354 -2.65 13.42 -14.46
C ILE A 354 -1.60 12.49 -15.05
N SER A 355 -1.29 11.40 -14.34
CA SER A 355 -0.33 10.39 -14.79
C SER A 355 -0.95 9.28 -15.64
N ASP A 356 -2.26 9.01 -15.49
CA ASP A 356 -2.97 7.95 -16.22
C ASP A 356 -4.35 8.38 -16.68
N TYR A 357 -4.64 8.13 -17.97
CA TYR A 357 -5.93 8.36 -18.61
C TYR A 357 -6.49 7.10 -19.28
N GLU A 358 -5.96 5.92 -18.99
CA GLU A 358 -6.26 4.69 -19.74
C GLU A 358 -6.77 3.55 -18.87
N GLN A 359 -6.23 3.36 -17.65
CA GLN A 359 -6.45 2.14 -16.87
C GLN A 359 -7.69 2.17 -15.97
N TYR A 360 -8.06 3.36 -15.47
CA TYR A 360 -9.03 3.47 -14.38
C TYR A 360 -10.45 3.74 -14.90
N ASP A 361 -11.05 2.72 -15.49
CA ASP A 361 -12.45 2.72 -15.91
C ASP A 361 -13.35 2.40 -14.70
N ASN A 362 -14.25 3.33 -14.36
CA ASN A 362 -15.17 3.16 -13.25
C ASN A 362 -16.56 2.62 -13.67
N GLY A 363 -16.66 1.99 -14.84
CA GLY A 363 -17.92 1.46 -15.38
C GLY A 363 -18.71 2.48 -16.20
N THR A 364 -18.45 3.78 -16.03
CA THR A 364 -19.12 4.86 -16.76
C THR A 364 -18.16 5.65 -17.63
N LYS A 365 -16.95 5.87 -17.13
CA LYS A 365 -15.89 6.60 -17.84
C LYS A 365 -14.52 6.19 -17.34
N ILE A 366 -13.49 6.53 -18.13
CA ILE A 366 -12.12 6.52 -17.63
C ILE A 366 -11.91 7.77 -16.80
N VAL A 367 -11.51 7.59 -15.53
CA VAL A 367 -11.23 8.68 -14.60
C VAL A 367 -9.76 9.06 -14.70
N GLY A 368 -9.47 10.35 -14.91
CA GLY A 368 -8.09 10.83 -14.90
C GLY A 368 -7.47 10.65 -13.52
N THR A 369 -6.35 9.91 -13.47
CA THR A 369 -5.77 9.41 -12.23
C THR A 369 -4.34 9.89 -12.02
N VAL A 370 -4.02 10.28 -10.79
CA VAL A 370 -2.65 10.40 -10.29
C VAL A 370 -2.28 9.09 -9.61
N THR A 371 -1.14 8.53 -10.02
CA THR A 371 -0.61 7.32 -9.38
C THR A 371 0.66 7.67 -8.61
N SER A 372 0.61 7.45 -7.30
CA SER A 372 1.71 7.70 -6.39
C SER A 372 2.87 6.72 -6.56
N ASP A 373 4.07 7.15 -6.21
CA ASP A 373 5.27 6.34 -6.33
C ASP A 373 5.29 5.18 -5.32
N ILE A 374 5.78 4.04 -5.79
CA ILE A 374 5.93 2.81 -5.01
C ILE A 374 7.42 2.50 -4.92
N GLN A 375 7.87 2.00 -3.78
CA GLN A 375 9.25 1.61 -3.57
C GLN A 375 9.37 0.12 -3.27
N LEU A 376 10.43 -0.51 -3.76
CA LEU A 376 10.78 -1.88 -3.41
C LEU A 376 11.79 -1.83 -2.25
N ILE A 377 11.46 -2.47 -1.16
CA ILE A 377 12.26 -2.53 0.07
C ILE A 377 12.88 -3.93 0.18
N ASP A 378 14.17 -3.98 0.46
CA ASP A 378 14.90 -5.21 0.72
C ASP A 378 15.93 -4.99 1.85
N ALA A 379 16.73 -6.02 2.15
CA ALA A 379 17.74 -5.98 3.21
C ALA A 379 18.82 -4.90 3.01
N ASP A 380 19.01 -4.41 1.77
CA ASP A 380 20.02 -3.41 1.45
C ASP A 380 19.51 -1.97 1.68
N ASN A 381 18.19 -1.74 1.63
CA ASN A 381 17.60 -0.40 1.67
C ASN A 381 16.54 -0.15 2.75
N TYR A 382 16.14 -1.15 3.55
CA TYR A 382 15.10 -0.98 4.59
C TYR A 382 15.37 0.18 5.57
N GLN A 383 16.64 0.56 5.76
CA GLN A 383 17.03 1.66 6.64
C GLN A 383 16.36 3.00 6.24
N MET A 384 15.99 3.16 4.97
CA MET A 384 15.27 4.35 4.52
C MET A 384 13.94 4.55 5.24
N LEU A 385 13.26 3.46 5.64
CA LEU A 385 12.00 3.54 6.40
C LEU A 385 12.19 4.25 7.75
N VAL A 386 13.38 4.10 8.37
CA VAL A 386 13.75 4.79 9.61
C VAL A 386 14.23 6.20 9.30
N ASP A 387 15.10 6.37 8.29
CA ASP A 387 15.69 7.66 7.93
C ASP A 387 14.61 8.67 7.49
N ASP A 388 13.54 8.20 6.83
CA ASP A 388 12.40 9.01 6.38
C ASP A 388 11.27 9.12 7.44
N GLY A 389 11.48 8.51 8.63
CA GLY A 389 10.52 8.57 9.74
C GLY A 389 9.21 7.82 9.45
N TYR A 390 9.24 6.78 8.62
CA TYR A 390 8.11 5.88 8.41
C TYR A 390 7.93 4.97 9.63
N TYR A 391 9.06 4.46 10.18
CA TYR A 391 9.14 3.70 11.41
C TYR A 391 10.19 4.26 12.36
N GLU A 392 9.96 4.09 13.66
CA GLU A 392 11.04 4.11 14.65
C GLU A 392 11.84 2.81 14.54
N GLU A 393 13.18 2.87 14.73
CA GLU A 393 14.07 1.72 14.58
C GLU A 393 13.63 0.49 15.43
N ASN A 394 13.10 0.72 16.63
CA ASN A 394 12.65 -0.34 17.53
C ASN A 394 11.33 -1.02 17.11
N GLU A 395 10.60 -0.48 16.15
CA GLU A 395 9.35 -1.07 15.64
C GLU A 395 9.63 -2.19 14.64
N ILE A 396 10.71 -2.07 13.88
CA ILE A 396 11.07 -3.01 12.80
C ILE A 396 12.32 -3.85 13.10
N MET A 397 13.05 -3.54 14.17
CA MET A 397 14.21 -4.36 14.53
C MET A 397 13.76 -5.64 15.24
N PRO A 398 14.32 -6.80 14.85
CA PRO A 398 14.00 -8.05 15.53
C PRO A 398 14.34 -7.95 17.02
N GLU A 399 13.44 -8.38 17.89
CA GLU A 399 13.71 -8.51 19.32
C GLU A 399 15.02 -9.26 19.51
N ALA A 400 15.97 -8.63 20.21
CA ALA A 400 17.23 -9.29 20.54
C ALA A 400 16.91 -10.61 21.23
N THR A 401 17.17 -11.72 20.56
CA THR A 401 16.99 -13.06 21.11
C THR A 401 17.74 -13.08 22.43
N ALA A 402 17.02 -13.05 23.56
CA ALA A 402 17.62 -13.11 24.87
C ALA A 402 18.49 -14.36 24.88
N THR A 403 19.82 -14.16 24.86
CA THR A 403 20.76 -15.26 24.99
C THR A 403 20.31 -16.07 26.21
N PRO A 404 19.97 -17.37 26.08
CA PRO A 404 19.48 -18.12 27.21
C PRO A 404 20.53 -18.00 28.31
N THR A 405 20.18 -17.35 29.40
CA THR A 405 21.02 -17.26 30.58
C THR A 405 21.37 -18.72 30.93
N PRO A 406 22.68 -19.09 30.97
CA PRO A 406 23.05 -20.46 31.28
C PRO A 406 22.37 -20.83 32.58
N THR A 407 21.42 -21.74 32.49
CA THR A 407 20.77 -22.36 33.67
C THR A 407 21.89 -23.01 34.47
N VAL A 408 22.28 -22.38 35.56
CA VAL A 408 23.23 -22.96 36.50
C VAL A 408 22.54 -24.22 37.03
N THR A 409 22.96 -25.37 36.54
CA THR A 409 22.52 -26.66 37.08
C THR A 409 22.90 -26.67 38.56
N PRO A 410 21.96 -26.76 39.50
CA PRO A 410 22.30 -26.86 40.88
C PRO A 410 23.11 -28.16 41.10
N GLU A 411 24.32 -28.01 41.63
CA GLU A 411 25.21 -29.06 42.03
C GLU A 411 24.43 -29.98 42.97
N ALA A 412 24.34 -31.28 42.63
CA ALA A 412 23.62 -32.30 43.40
C ALA A 412 24.21 -32.39 44.79
N THR A 413 23.48 -31.89 45.78
CA THR A 413 23.78 -32.12 47.20
C THR A 413 23.45 -33.59 47.50
N VAL A 414 24.49 -34.34 47.74
CA VAL A 414 24.41 -35.72 48.28
C VAL A 414 23.82 -35.61 49.67
N THR A 415 22.56 -36.03 49.82
CA THR A 415 21.96 -36.23 51.15
C THR A 415 22.01 -37.71 51.45
N GLU A 416 22.70 -38.05 52.55
CA GLU A 416 22.79 -39.38 53.13
C GLU A 416 21.39 -39.90 53.46
N GLU A 417 21.18 -41.20 53.17
CA GLU A 417 20.01 -41.95 53.57
C GLU A 417 19.95 -42.11 55.09
N PRO A 418 18.78 -42.01 55.71
CA PRO A 418 18.56 -42.64 57.01
C PRO A 418 17.79 -43.98 56.90
N ASP A 419 18.21 -44.90 57.69
CA ASP A 419 17.80 -46.30 57.86
C ASP A 419 16.29 -46.52 57.91
N ILE A 420 15.96 -47.72 57.40
CA ILE A 420 14.65 -48.34 57.38
C ILE A 420 14.31 -48.84 58.79
N ASP A 421 13.12 -48.52 59.29
CA ASP A 421 12.48 -49.31 60.30
C ASP A 421 11.07 -49.73 59.84
N GLU A 422 10.92 -51.06 59.77
CA GLU A 422 9.67 -51.76 59.47
C GLU A 422 8.69 -51.64 60.67
N ASN A 423 7.48 -51.32 60.41
CA ASN A 423 6.27 -52.04 60.86
C ASN A 423 5.07 -51.06 61.01
N THR A 424 4.02 -51.21 60.31
CA THR A 424 2.71 -51.68 60.81
C THR A 424 1.65 -51.54 59.72
N THR A 425 1.01 -52.66 59.49
CA THR A 425 -0.27 -52.90 58.85
C THR A 425 -1.42 -52.14 59.52
N GLU A 426 -2.38 -51.62 58.74
CA GLU A 426 -3.81 -52.00 58.77
C GLU A 426 -4.71 -51.09 57.91
N ALA A 427 -5.43 -51.73 57.11
CA ALA A 427 -6.72 -51.57 56.43
C ALA A 427 -7.70 -50.46 56.83
N ALA A 428 -8.35 -49.95 55.79
CA ALA A 428 -9.80 -49.78 55.63
C ALA A 428 -10.05 -49.02 54.29
N SER A 429 -10.53 -49.58 53.26
CA SER A 429 -11.86 -49.97 52.76
C SER A 429 -12.93 -48.86 52.77
N ALA A 430 -13.55 -48.84 51.62
CA ALA A 430 -14.88 -48.27 51.28
C ALA A 430 -14.89 -46.81 50.82
N SER A 431 -15.55 -46.43 49.80
CA SER A 431 -16.61 -46.85 48.88
C SER A 431 -16.92 -45.66 47.97
N SER A 432 -16.97 -45.94 46.68
CA SER A 432 -18.08 -45.72 45.76
C SER A 432 -18.85 -44.38 45.85
N GLU A 433 -18.93 -43.68 44.75
CA GLU A 433 -20.20 -43.57 44.03
C GLU A 433 -20.00 -42.95 42.65
N LYS A 434 -20.56 -43.63 41.67
CA LYS A 434 -20.76 -43.19 40.31
C LYS A 434 -21.94 -42.26 40.27
N GLU A 435 -21.84 -41.22 39.44
CA GLU A 435 -23.04 -40.64 38.82
C GLU A 435 -22.79 -40.48 37.31
N GLU A 436 -23.39 -41.43 36.59
CA GLU A 436 -23.67 -41.34 35.15
C GLU A 436 -24.91 -40.48 34.97
N THR A 437 -24.83 -39.49 34.12
CA THR A 437 -26.01 -38.92 33.48
C THR A 437 -25.85 -38.97 31.97
N GLU A 438 -26.48 -39.99 31.39
CA GLU A 438 -26.85 -40.06 29.97
C GLU A 438 -27.78 -38.90 29.61
N ILE A 439 -27.51 -38.24 28.52
CA ILE A 439 -28.56 -37.63 27.69
C ILE A 439 -28.27 -38.02 26.25
N SER A 440 -29.06 -38.96 25.79
CA SER A 440 -29.32 -39.36 24.42
C SER A 440 -30.03 -38.23 23.67
N GLY A 441 -29.61 -37.95 22.44
CA GLY A 441 -30.32 -37.09 21.52
C GLY A 441 -29.66 -37.01 20.14
N THR A 442 -29.88 -38.02 19.34
CA THR A 442 -29.55 -38.07 17.92
C THR A 442 -30.56 -37.23 17.14
N PRO A 443 -30.19 -36.25 16.34
CA PRO A 443 -31.09 -35.72 15.32
C PRO A 443 -30.94 -36.49 14.01
N THR A 444 -32.08 -36.90 13.48
CA THR A 444 -32.35 -37.50 12.19
C THR A 444 -32.00 -36.54 11.04
N PRO A 445 -31.44 -37.01 9.92
CA PRO A 445 -31.19 -36.16 8.76
C PRO A 445 -32.47 -35.82 8.01
N GLU A 446 -32.65 -34.52 7.76
CA GLU A 446 -33.74 -34.00 6.91
C GLU A 446 -33.38 -34.15 5.43
N GLU A 447 -34.37 -34.53 4.64
CA GLU A 447 -34.30 -34.86 3.22
C GLU A 447 -33.83 -33.71 2.35
N THR A 448 -32.88 -34.02 1.47
CA THR A 448 -32.41 -33.17 0.38
C THR A 448 -33.47 -33.01 -0.68
N VAL A 449 -34.04 -31.84 -0.85
CA VAL A 449 -34.91 -31.47 -1.97
C VAL A 449 -34.04 -30.98 -3.13
N THR A 450 -34.01 -31.77 -4.20
CA THR A 450 -33.36 -31.47 -5.47
C THR A 450 -34.20 -30.45 -6.23
N PRO A 451 -33.70 -29.30 -6.71
CA PRO A 451 -34.45 -28.44 -7.61
C PRO A 451 -34.42 -28.98 -9.03
N THR A 452 -35.60 -29.04 -9.62
CA THR A 452 -35.88 -29.41 -11.01
C THR A 452 -35.36 -28.33 -11.97
N PRO A 453 -34.76 -28.68 -13.13
CA PRO A 453 -34.32 -27.70 -14.12
C PRO A 453 -35.48 -27.00 -14.80
N SER A 454 -35.46 -25.67 -14.79
CA SER A 454 -36.34 -24.79 -15.52
C SER A 454 -36.01 -24.82 -17.03
N GLU A 455 -37.03 -25.07 -17.84
CA GLU A 455 -37.00 -25.07 -19.31
C GLU A 455 -36.58 -23.71 -19.89
N LYS A 456 -35.73 -23.77 -20.92
CA LYS A 456 -35.37 -22.62 -21.78
C LYS A 456 -36.60 -22.22 -22.65
N PRO A 457 -36.84 -20.94 -22.86
CA PRO A 457 -37.76 -20.52 -23.91
C PRO A 457 -37.10 -20.63 -25.29
N GLU A 458 -37.85 -21.27 -26.22
CA GLU A 458 -37.58 -21.37 -27.65
C GLU A 458 -37.52 -19.97 -28.30
N LYS A 459 -36.51 -19.79 -29.16
CA LYS A 459 -36.45 -18.66 -30.09
C LYS A 459 -37.34 -18.93 -31.26
N ASP A 460 -38.41 -18.18 -31.40
CA ASP A 460 -39.14 -18.04 -32.68
C ASP A 460 -38.34 -17.16 -33.63
N ALA A 461 -38.02 -17.73 -34.78
CA ALA A 461 -37.54 -17.05 -35.97
C ALA A 461 -38.77 -16.67 -36.83
N ALA A 462 -38.89 -15.42 -37.22
CA ALA A 462 -39.41 -15.04 -38.54
C ALA A 462 -39.38 -13.52 -38.82
N ALA A 463 -38.89 -13.20 -40.01
CA ALA A 463 -39.01 -12.05 -40.90
C ALA A 463 -38.07 -10.86 -40.63
#